data_8d2ee91927c1915383917b87a1a7e2b3
#
_entry.id   8d2ee91927c1915383917b87a1a7e2b3
#
_cell.length_a   1.000
_cell.length_b   1.000
_cell.length_c   1.000
_cell.angle_alpha   90.00
_cell.angle_beta   90.00
_cell.angle_gamma   90.00
#
_symmetry.space_group_name_H-M   'P 1'
#
loop_
_entity.id
_entity.type
_entity.pdbx_description
1 polymer ?
#
loop_
_entity_poly.entity_id
_entity_poly.type
_entity_poly.pdbx_seq_one_letter_code
_entity_poly.pdbx_strand_id
1 'polypeptide(L)'
;MFMVYISDSVYDRIINAEEQRATPGRSNLYKLLKQQPVQILTEKDTERFKSHPENVQKNPSSLFILDITSAEALTIQRTYGVMCVSGDSPNITPLIDVNDIHIAKEQEKLGRGWDTVLDSVEKLPSNALLLTDRYLFAFKRPNAGDGIANIKDILGELLPKQFLGGNYHVTIVFDNMAKDENYSFIEIVQLLENVKQQLNRDYPITMEVIGITPDCSIYNKLHNRMIISNYYLVEASHKLAAFNKDKGTARQMLIPMALFTESSLNGNSTPPLDAIEHTLSTLRKFSKSLTYLPESAHSTYLYAVNGKRMEKCLSIRNRLLK
;
A
#
# COMPACT_ATOMS: atom_id res chain seq x y z
N MET A 1 -8.75 -8.96 0.80
CA MET A 1 -9.80 -8.71 -0.22
C MET A 1 -10.48 -7.40 0.13
N PHE A 2 -10.65 -6.51 -0.85
CA PHE A 2 -11.37 -5.26 -0.70
C PHE A 2 -12.85 -5.53 -0.41
N MET A 3 -13.48 -4.74 0.46
CA MET A 3 -14.89 -4.86 0.83
C MET A 3 -15.48 -3.49 1.12
N VAL A 4 -16.74 -3.31 0.82
CA VAL A 4 -17.49 -2.10 1.18
C VAL A 4 -18.37 -2.40 2.40
N TYR A 5 -18.20 -1.62 3.46
CA TYR A 5 -19.08 -1.60 4.63
C TYR A 5 -19.96 -0.37 4.53
N ILE A 6 -21.27 -0.54 4.55
CA ILE A 6 -22.21 0.55 4.36
C ILE A 6 -23.38 0.47 5.35
N SER A 7 -23.74 1.58 5.99
CA SER A 7 -24.91 1.67 6.84
C SER A 7 -26.19 1.40 6.04
N ASP A 8 -27.12 0.63 6.59
CA ASP A 8 -28.36 0.19 5.93
C ASP A 8 -29.15 1.38 5.37
N SER A 9 -29.42 2.40 6.20
CA SER A 9 -30.11 3.63 5.79
C SER A 9 -29.42 4.35 4.60
N VAL A 10 -28.10 4.30 4.55
CA VAL A 10 -27.30 4.89 3.46
C VAL A 10 -27.40 4.06 2.19
N TYR A 11 -27.33 2.75 2.33
CA TYR A 11 -27.45 1.82 1.20
C TYR A 11 -28.78 2.01 0.48
N ASP A 12 -29.88 1.95 1.22
CA ASP A 12 -31.23 2.14 0.67
C ASP A 12 -31.39 3.50 -0.02
N ARG A 13 -30.87 4.57 0.59
CA ARG A 13 -30.92 5.90 0.00
C ARG A 13 -30.16 5.99 -1.32
N ILE A 14 -28.96 5.37 -1.42
CA ILE A 14 -28.16 5.34 -2.66
C ILE A 14 -28.88 4.53 -3.74
N ILE A 15 -29.42 3.36 -3.42
CA ILE A 15 -30.09 2.51 -4.39
C ILE A 15 -31.37 3.20 -4.91
N ASN A 16 -32.21 3.72 -4.01
CA ASN A 16 -33.43 4.42 -4.39
C ASN A 16 -33.14 5.69 -5.24
N ALA A 17 -32.10 6.46 -4.86
CA ALA A 17 -31.71 7.64 -5.64
C ALA A 17 -31.19 7.28 -7.03
N GLU A 18 -30.52 6.13 -7.20
CA GLU A 18 -30.03 5.67 -8.49
C GLU A 18 -31.16 5.15 -9.38
N GLU A 19 -32.14 4.45 -8.82
CA GLU A 19 -33.32 3.93 -9.54
C GLU A 19 -34.22 5.06 -10.05
N GLN A 20 -34.26 6.20 -9.36
CA GLN A 20 -35.03 7.40 -9.74
C GLN A 20 -34.34 8.27 -10.80
N ARG A 21 -33.10 7.98 -11.19
CA ARG A 21 -32.40 8.73 -12.22
C ARG A 21 -32.98 8.46 -13.62
N ALA A 22 -32.91 9.47 -14.48
CA ALA A 22 -33.30 9.36 -15.88
C ALA A 22 -32.52 8.25 -16.64
N THR A 23 -31.30 7.96 -16.17
CA THR A 23 -30.46 6.85 -16.65
C THR A 23 -29.86 6.15 -15.43
N PRO A 24 -30.55 5.12 -14.89
CA PRO A 24 -30.05 4.36 -13.76
C PRO A 24 -28.71 3.67 -14.03
N GLY A 25 -27.94 3.43 -12.97
CA GLY A 25 -26.71 2.66 -13.06
C GLY A 25 -25.48 3.43 -13.54
N ARG A 26 -25.51 4.76 -13.63
CA ARG A 26 -24.38 5.59 -14.12
C ARG A 26 -23.42 6.04 -13.06
N SER A 27 -23.81 6.13 -11.79
CA SER A 27 -22.87 6.61 -10.77
C SER A 27 -21.78 5.59 -10.48
N ASN A 28 -20.55 6.10 -10.34
CA ASN A 28 -19.40 5.25 -10.01
C ASN A 28 -19.59 4.53 -8.67
N LEU A 29 -20.24 5.17 -7.71
CA LEU A 29 -20.55 4.56 -6.42
C LEU A 29 -21.51 3.35 -6.59
N TYR A 30 -22.57 3.49 -7.36
CA TYR A 30 -23.49 2.38 -7.63
C TYR A 30 -22.78 1.22 -8.34
N LYS A 31 -21.95 1.51 -9.34
CA LYS A 31 -21.16 0.49 -10.05
C LYS A 31 -20.20 -0.23 -9.08
N LEU A 32 -19.52 0.51 -8.20
CA LEU A 32 -18.67 -0.06 -7.16
C LEU A 32 -19.44 -1.01 -6.24
N LEU A 33 -20.62 -0.59 -5.74
CA LEU A 33 -21.46 -1.41 -4.88
C LEU A 33 -21.99 -2.68 -5.57
N LYS A 34 -22.13 -2.67 -6.90
CA LYS A 34 -22.54 -3.85 -7.68
C LYS A 34 -21.39 -4.81 -7.98
N GLN A 35 -20.17 -4.32 -8.05
CA GLN A 35 -19.00 -5.11 -8.43
C GLN A 35 -18.21 -5.66 -7.24
N GLN A 36 -18.26 -4.97 -6.10
CA GLN A 36 -17.48 -5.35 -4.93
C GLN A 36 -18.36 -6.04 -3.87
N PRO A 37 -17.77 -6.90 -3.04
CA PRO A 37 -18.47 -7.44 -1.87
C PRO A 37 -18.94 -6.30 -0.96
N VAL A 38 -20.22 -6.30 -0.62
CA VAL A 38 -20.85 -5.29 0.24
C VAL A 38 -21.34 -5.97 1.52
N GLN A 39 -20.98 -5.38 2.65
CA GLN A 39 -21.56 -5.71 3.95
C GLN A 39 -22.44 -4.55 4.42
N ILE A 40 -23.75 -4.78 4.44
CA ILE A 40 -24.70 -3.84 4.99
C ILE A 40 -24.63 -3.91 6.51
N LEU A 41 -24.45 -2.75 7.15
CA LEU A 41 -24.34 -2.60 8.60
C LEU A 41 -25.69 -2.21 9.17
N THR A 42 -26.17 -2.98 10.14
CA THR A 42 -27.34 -2.59 10.93
C THR A 42 -27.09 -1.30 11.70
N GLU A 43 -28.14 -0.65 12.21
CA GLU A 43 -28.01 0.53 13.08
C GLU A 43 -27.08 0.22 14.28
N LYS A 44 -27.24 -0.96 14.89
CA LYS A 44 -26.38 -1.41 16.00
C LYS A 44 -24.92 -1.54 15.61
N ASP A 45 -24.62 -2.05 14.40
CA ASP A 45 -23.24 -2.16 13.91
C ASP A 45 -22.67 -0.78 13.62
N THR A 46 -23.46 0.13 13.04
CA THR A 46 -23.07 1.52 12.80
C THR A 46 -22.75 2.22 14.11
N GLU A 47 -23.58 2.13 15.13
CA GLU A 47 -23.32 2.68 16.46
C GLU A 47 -22.09 2.06 17.14
N ARG A 48 -21.81 0.76 16.88
CA ARG A 48 -20.58 0.14 17.35
C ARG A 48 -19.33 0.73 16.67
N PHE A 49 -19.37 1.05 15.38
CA PHE A 49 -18.26 1.73 14.71
C PHE A 49 -18.11 3.18 15.18
N LYS A 50 -19.19 3.89 15.51
CA LYS A 50 -19.12 5.22 16.13
C LYS A 50 -18.46 5.17 17.50
N SER A 51 -18.84 4.21 18.35
CA SER A 51 -18.33 4.05 19.71
C SER A 51 -16.90 3.47 19.75
N HIS A 52 -16.53 2.65 18.77
CA HIS A 52 -15.27 1.93 18.67
C HIS A 52 -14.68 2.06 17.26
N PRO A 53 -14.32 3.27 16.82
CA PRO A 53 -13.85 3.52 15.45
C PRO A 53 -12.54 2.80 15.10
N GLU A 54 -11.76 2.37 16.09
CA GLU A 54 -10.57 1.53 15.90
C GLU A 54 -10.85 0.20 15.21
N ASN A 55 -12.12 -0.27 15.24
CA ASN A 55 -12.52 -1.50 14.58
C ASN A 55 -12.37 -1.45 13.05
N VAL A 56 -12.36 -0.26 12.42
CA VAL A 56 -12.11 -0.13 10.98
C VAL A 56 -10.75 -0.69 10.56
N GLN A 57 -9.77 -0.69 11.46
CA GLN A 57 -8.42 -1.22 11.19
C GLN A 57 -8.36 -2.75 11.04
N LYS A 58 -9.41 -3.46 11.43
CA LYS A 58 -9.49 -4.92 11.23
C LYS A 58 -9.62 -5.26 9.74
N ASN A 59 -10.10 -4.31 8.95
CA ASN A 59 -10.27 -4.42 7.50
C ASN A 59 -9.57 -3.26 6.79
N PRO A 60 -8.23 -3.24 6.76
CA PRO A 60 -7.44 -2.06 6.40
C PRO A 60 -7.62 -1.61 4.94
N SER A 61 -7.98 -2.52 4.04
CA SER A 61 -8.21 -2.23 2.62
C SER A 61 -9.70 -2.21 2.29
N SER A 62 -10.53 -1.61 3.13
CA SER A 62 -11.99 -1.53 2.95
C SER A 62 -12.47 -0.09 2.89
N LEU A 63 -13.58 0.12 2.19
CA LEU A 63 -14.31 1.39 2.18
C LEU A 63 -15.44 1.32 3.20
N PHE A 64 -15.48 2.28 4.12
CA PHE A 64 -16.58 2.46 5.06
C PHE A 64 -17.44 3.66 4.63
N ILE A 65 -18.72 3.43 4.38
CA ILE A 65 -19.73 4.46 4.07
C ILE A 65 -20.73 4.47 5.22
N LEU A 66 -20.52 5.37 6.16
CA LEU A 66 -21.26 5.36 7.41
C LEU A 66 -22.24 6.54 7.52
N ASP A 67 -23.32 6.33 8.25
CA ASP A 67 -24.26 7.39 8.61
C ASP A 67 -23.66 8.24 9.74
N ILE A 68 -22.66 9.06 9.36
CA ILE A 68 -21.91 9.99 10.20
C ILE A 68 -21.63 11.27 9.43
N THR A 69 -21.25 12.32 10.12
CA THR A 69 -20.85 13.58 9.49
C THR A 69 -19.53 13.43 8.70
N SER A 70 -19.32 14.32 7.74
CA SER A 70 -18.04 14.36 6.98
C SER A 70 -16.83 14.65 7.89
N ALA A 71 -17.01 15.40 8.96
CA ALA A 71 -15.94 15.69 9.93
C ALA A 71 -15.54 14.44 10.74
N GLU A 72 -16.51 13.65 11.18
CA GLU A 72 -16.27 12.38 11.86
C GLU A 72 -15.60 11.38 10.91
N ALA A 73 -16.08 11.25 9.68
CA ALA A 73 -15.48 10.40 8.66
C ALA A 73 -14.01 10.75 8.40
N LEU A 74 -13.70 12.04 8.23
CA LEU A 74 -12.35 12.53 8.03
C LEU A 74 -11.44 12.26 9.26
N THR A 75 -11.99 12.40 10.47
CA THR A 75 -11.28 12.08 11.71
C THR A 75 -10.92 10.59 11.75
N ILE A 76 -11.85 9.69 11.41
CA ILE A 76 -11.60 8.24 11.32
C ILE A 76 -10.50 7.95 10.29
N GLN A 77 -10.57 8.54 9.10
CA GLN A 77 -9.55 8.35 8.07
C GLN A 77 -8.15 8.75 8.56
N ARG A 78 -8.01 9.94 9.12
CA ARG A 78 -6.73 10.46 9.61
C ARG A 78 -6.18 9.65 10.78
N THR A 79 -7.08 9.24 11.70
CA THR A 79 -6.68 8.50 12.89
C THR A 79 -6.22 7.08 12.55
N TYR A 80 -6.96 6.38 11.69
CA TYR A 80 -6.77 4.93 11.50
C TYR A 80 -6.21 4.55 10.12
N GLY A 81 -6.04 5.52 9.22
CA GLY A 81 -5.52 5.28 7.87
C GLY A 81 -6.41 4.35 7.04
N VAL A 82 -7.73 4.42 7.22
CA VAL A 82 -8.72 3.61 6.50
C VAL A 82 -9.74 4.54 5.85
N MET A 83 -10.12 4.25 4.61
CA MET A 83 -11.09 5.05 3.86
C MET A 83 -12.47 4.99 4.52
N CYS A 84 -12.91 6.12 5.05
CA CYS A 84 -14.22 6.30 5.66
C CYS A 84 -14.86 7.55 5.08
N VAL A 85 -16.09 7.46 4.60
CA VAL A 85 -16.83 8.58 4.02
C VAL A 85 -18.20 8.70 4.65
N SER A 86 -18.72 9.94 4.72
CA SER A 86 -20.07 10.22 5.18
C SER A 86 -21.08 9.66 4.18
N GLY A 87 -22.14 9.07 4.70
CA GLY A 87 -23.26 8.60 3.89
C GLY A 87 -24.05 9.71 3.22
N ASP A 88 -24.02 10.94 3.75
CA ASP A 88 -24.75 12.07 3.17
C ASP A 88 -24.13 12.56 1.86
N SER A 89 -22.82 12.46 1.75
CA SER A 89 -22.06 12.88 0.55
C SER A 89 -20.86 11.98 0.32
N PRO A 90 -21.09 10.70 -0.06
CA PRO A 90 -20.02 9.72 -0.17
C PRO A 90 -19.12 10.03 -1.37
N ASN A 91 -17.94 10.57 -1.08
CA ASN A 91 -16.91 10.86 -2.09
C ASN A 91 -15.92 9.70 -2.21
N ILE A 92 -16.05 8.93 -3.30
CA ILE A 92 -15.17 7.81 -3.64
C ILE A 92 -14.18 8.15 -4.78
N THR A 93 -14.20 9.39 -5.27
CA THR A 93 -13.30 9.83 -6.36
C THR A 93 -11.84 9.48 -6.11
N PRO A 94 -11.29 9.59 -4.88
CA PRO A 94 -9.91 9.21 -4.61
C PRO A 94 -9.58 7.72 -4.86
N LEU A 95 -10.58 6.85 -4.92
CA LEU A 95 -10.40 5.42 -5.23
C LEU A 95 -10.45 5.12 -6.74
N ILE A 96 -10.69 6.15 -7.57
CA ILE A 96 -10.92 6.02 -9.01
C ILE A 96 -9.99 6.99 -9.75
N ASP A 97 -9.42 6.50 -10.84
CA ASP A 97 -8.71 7.32 -11.84
C ASP A 97 -7.55 8.20 -11.33
N VAL A 98 -6.67 7.60 -10.53
CA VAL A 98 -5.29 8.08 -10.48
C VAL A 98 -4.51 7.23 -11.48
N ASN A 99 -4.12 7.81 -12.59
CA ASN A 99 -3.35 7.11 -13.63
C ASN A 99 -2.43 8.11 -14.34
N ASP A 100 -1.43 8.57 -13.59
CA ASP A 100 -0.41 9.49 -14.07
C ASP A 100 0.86 8.73 -14.45
N ILE A 101 1.37 8.95 -15.66
CA ILE A 101 2.62 8.35 -16.10
C ILE A 101 3.76 9.34 -15.91
N HIS A 102 4.70 8.98 -15.05
CA HIS A 102 5.92 9.76 -14.80
C HIS A 102 7.12 9.08 -15.44
N ILE A 103 8.02 9.87 -16.00
CA ILE A 103 9.29 9.39 -16.55
C ILE A 103 10.40 9.86 -15.62
N ALA A 104 10.95 8.94 -14.81
CA ALA A 104 11.88 9.23 -13.75
C ALA A 104 13.04 10.13 -14.18
N LYS A 105 13.68 9.86 -15.35
CA LYS A 105 14.79 10.66 -15.83
C LYS A 105 14.40 12.11 -16.19
N GLU A 106 13.16 12.33 -16.61
CA GLU A 106 12.67 13.69 -16.91
C GLU A 106 12.37 14.45 -15.64
N GLN A 107 11.81 13.77 -14.63
CA GLN A 107 11.58 14.34 -13.30
C GLN A 107 12.91 14.74 -12.63
N GLU A 108 13.93 13.88 -12.70
CA GLU A 108 15.27 14.16 -12.17
C GLU A 108 15.87 15.41 -12.80
N LYS A 109 15.78 15.60 -14.12
CA LYS A 109 16.25 16.80 -14.83
C LYS A 109 15.57 18.10 -14.36
N LEU A 110 14.32 17.99 -13.92
CA LEU A 110 13.55 19.11 -13.39
C LEU A 110 13.78 19.34 -11.89
N GLY A 111 14.67 18.57 -11.26
CA GLY A 111 14.91 18.60 -9.82
C GLY A 111 13.73 18.03 -9.00
N ARG A 112 12.91 17.18 -9.62
CA ARG A 112 11.78 16.49 -8.98
C ARG A 112 12.11 15.02 -8.81
N GLY A 113 11.52 14.40 -7.81
CA GLY A 113 11.76 13.01 -7.45
C GLY A 113 10.45 12.28 -7.11
N TRP A 114 10.50 11.48 -6.05
CA TRP A 114 9.34 10.75 -5.57
C TRP A 114 8.19 11.64 -5.12
N ASP A 115 8.46 12.85 -4.61
CA ASP A 115 7.47 13.87 -4.29
C ASP A 115 6.47 14.09 -5.44
N THR A 116 6.98 14.26 -6.65
CA THR A 116 6.13 14.48 -7.84
C THR A 116 5.36 13.22 -8.25
N VAL A 117 5.99 12.04 -8.19
CA VAL A 117 5.35 10.77 -8.57
C VAL A 117 4.21 10.42 -7.61
N LEU A 118 4.37 10.74 -6.34
CA LEU A 118 3.47 10.31 -5.27
C LEU A 118 2.41 11.36 -4.89
N ASP A 119 2.50 12.60 -5.41
CA ASP A 119 1.56 13.71 -5.09
C ASP A 119 0.09 13.30 -5.29
N SER A 120 -0.20 12.55 -6.33
CA SER A 120 -1.56 12.10 -6.65
C SER A 120 -2.14 11.09 -5.66
N VAL A 121 -1.30 10.35 -4.93
CA VAL A 121 -1.70 9.26 -4.00
C VAL A 121 -1.41 9.57 -2.54
N GLU A 122 -0.60 10.58 -2.22
CA GLU A 122 -0.25 10.93 -0.84
C GLU A 122 -1.44 11.31 0.04
N LYS A 123 -2.51 11.81 -0.57
CA LYS A 123 -3.75 12.22 0.12
C LYS A 123 -4.66 11.07 0.50
N LEU A 124 -4.39 9.87 -0.01
CA LEU A 124 -5.15 8.68 0.34
C LEU A 124 -4.76 8.20 1.74
N PRO A 125 -5.74 7.82 2.58
CA PRO A 125 -5.42 7.28 3.90
C PRO A 125 -4.63 6.00 3.77
N SER A 126 -3.68 5.77 4.68
CA SER A 126 -2.94 4.51 4.72
C SER A 126 -2.49 4.18 6.14
N ASN A 127 -2.36 2.91 6.44
CA ASN A 127 -1.80 2.40 7.70
C ASN A 127 -0.81 1.26 7.47
N ALA A 128 -0.58 0.92 6.22
CA ALA A 128 0.41 -0.06 5.82
C ALA A 128 0.89 0.15 4.39
N LEU A 129 2.17 -0.16 4.16
CA LEU A 129 2.83 -0.17 2.85
C LEU A 129 3.51 -1.52 2.63
N LEU A 130 3.55 -1.93 1.37
CA LEU A 130 4.34 -3.05 0.88
C LEU A 130 5.14 -2.59 -0.34
N LEU A 131 6.45 -2.77 -0.31
CA LEU A 131 7.34 -2.48 -1.41
C LEU A 131 7.94 -3.79 -1.92
N THR A 132 7.78 -4.07 -3.20
CA THR A 132 8.36 -5.26 -3.84
C THR A 132 9.25 -4.83 -4.99
N ASP A 133 10.54 -5.13 -4.92
CA ASP A 133 11.47 -4.93 -6.03
C ASP A 133 12.68 -5.85 -5.85
N ARG A 134 12.79 -6.87 -6.68
CA ARG A 134 13.90 -7.84 -6.60
C ARG A 134 15.28 -7.20 -6.70
N TYR A 135 15.42 -6.10 -7.43
CA TYR A 135 16.69 -5.42 -7.70
C TYR A 135 16.88 -4.13 -6.93
N LEU A 136 16.09 -3.89 -5.90
CA LEU A 136 16.11 -2.66 -5.11
C LEU A 136 17.52 -2.31 -4.57
N PHE A 137 18.27 -3.31 -4.15
CA PHE A 137 19.61 -3.17 -3.58
C PHE A 137 20.69 -3.83 -4.43
N ALA A 138 20.50 -3.92 -5.76
CA ALA A 138 21.44 -4.60 -6.64
C ALA A 138 22.76 -3.84 -6.82
N PHE A 139 23.85 -4.56 -7.12
CA PHE A 139 25.19 -4.00 -7.37
C PHE A 139 25.27 -3.09 -8.59
N LYS A 140 24.56 -3.45 -9.69
CA LYS A 140 24.56 -2.62 -10.89
C LYS A 140 23.66 -1.40 -10.68
N ARG A 141 24.16 -0.24 -11.01
CA ARG A 141 23.46 1.03 -10.83
C ARG A 141 22.02 1.02 -11.35
N PRO A 142 21.08 1.58 -10.59
CA PRO A 142 21.26 2.14 -9.25
C PRO A 142 21.74 1.06 -8.25
N ASN A 143 22.72 1.41 -7.41
CA ASN A 143 23.31 0.49 -6.43
C ASN A 143 22.48 0.44 -5.12
N ALA A 144 22.95 -0.31 -4.12
CA ALA A 144 22.26 -0.43 -2.84
C ALA A 144 22.09 0.93 -2.14
N GLY A 145 23.07 1.84 -2.24
CA GLY A 145 22.93 3.20 -1.68
C GLY A 145 21.82 4.02 -2.34
N ASP A 146 21.68 3.91 -3.66
CA ASP A 146 20.57 4.54 -4.38
C ASP A 146 19.23 3.90 -3.96
N GLY A 147 19.19 2.59 -3.76
CA GLY A 147 18.02 1.88 -3.23
C GLY A 147 17.57 2.42 -1.87
N ILE A 148 18.51 2.57 -0.93
CA ILE A 148 18.25 3.15 0.40
C ILE A 148 17.75 4.59 0.30
N ALA A 149 18.37 5.43 -0.55
CA ALA A 149 17.96 6.83 -0.74
C ALA A 149 16.52 6.92 -1.29
N ASN A 150 16.20 6.12 -2.31
CA ASN A 150 14.83 6.09 -2.86
C ASN A 150 13.81 5.59 -1.84
N ILE A 151 14.13 4.58 -1.02
CA ILE A 151 13.24 4.15 0.07
C ILE A 151 12.99 5.27 1.06
N LYS A 152 14.02 6.02 1.43
CA LYS A 152 13.87 7.18 2.31
C LYS A 152 12.90 8.21 1.74
N ASP A 153 13.05 8.55 0.47
CA ASP A 153 12.20 9.53 -0.21
C ASP A 153 10.75 9.00 -0.33
N ILE A 154 10.56 7.76 -0.78
CA ILE A 154 9.25 7.09 -0.85
C ILE A 154 8.54 7.10 0.51
N LEU A 155 9.22 6.68 1.57
CA LEU A 155 8.64 6.65 2.90
C LEU A 155 8.42 8.07 3.46
N GLY A 156 9.28 9.02 3.11
CA GLY A 156 9.13 10.42 3.47
C GLY A 156 7.82 11.01 2.98
N GLU A 157 7.45 10.72 1.73
CA GLU A 157 6.22 11.19 1.10
C GLU A 157 4.97 10.39 1.53
N LEU A 158 5.06 9.07 1.56
CA LEU A 158 3.89 8.22 1.77
C LEU A 158 3.49 7.99 3.22
N LEU A 159 4.42 8.07 4.18
CA LEU A 159 4.08 7.94 5.58
C LEU A 159 3.40 9.22 6.09
N PRO A 160 2.17 9.12 6.64
CA PRO A 160 1.48 10.29 7.14
C PRO A 160 2.34 11.04 8.17
N LYS A 161 2.21 12.37 8.22
CA LYS A 161 2.93 13.18 9.22
C LYS A 161 2.44 12.88 10.64
N GLN A 162 1.15 12.58 10.79
CA GLN A 162 0.52 12.18 12.05
C GLN A 162 -0.32 10.94 11.83
N PHE A 163 -0.24 9.99 12.74
CA PHE A 163 -1.02 8.75 12.71
C PHE A 163 -1.30 8.26 14.13
N LEU A 164 -2.56 8.16 14.48
CA LEU A 164 -2.99 7.79 15.83
C LEU A 164 -3.45 6.33 15.95
N GLY A 165 -3.46 5.60 14.84
CA GLY A 165 -3.92 4.21 14.77
C GLY A 165 -2.93 3.16 15.29
N GLY A 166 -1.95 3.56 16.11
CA GLY A 166 -0.93 2.65 16.65
C GLY A 166 0.25 2.43 15.69
N ASN A 167 0.65 1.19 15.45
CA ASN A 167 1.78 0.89 14.57
C ASN A 167 1.42 1.06 13.09
N TYR A 168 2.22 1.82 12.36
CA TYR A 168 2.21 1.83 10.90
C TYR A 168 3.09 0.67 10.39
N HIS A 169 2.61 -0.10 9.40
CA HIS A 169 3.35 -1.26 8.92
C HIS A 169 4.00 -1.01 7.56
N VAL A 170 5.29 -1.31 7.45
CA VAL A 170 6.06 -1.28 6.21
C VAL A 170 6.70 -2.64 5.98
N THR A 171 6.51 -3.25 4.83
CA THR A 171 7.21 -4.48 4.43
C THR A 171 7.96 -4.24 3.14
N ILE A 172 9.24 -4.60 3.10
CA ILE A 172 10.12 -4.47 1.93
C ILE A 172 10.55 -5.87 1.51
N VAL A 173 10.32 -6.23 0.25
CA VAL A 173 10.68 -7.52 -0.33
C VAL A 173 11.68 -7.32 -1.46
N PHE A 174 12.84 -7.97 -1.37
CA PHE A 174 13.89 -7.89 -2.39
C PHE A 174 14.61 -9.23 -2.59
N ASP A 175 15.39 -9.33 -3.67
CA ASP A 175 16.21 -10.51 -3.95
C ASP A 175 17.55 -10.42 -3.20
N ASN A 176 17.73 -11.29 -2.23
CA ASN A 176 18.94 -11.32 -1.40
C ASN A 176 20.19 -11.80 -2.17
N MET A 177 20.02 -12.53 -3.28
CA MET A 177 21.14 -12.96 -4.12
C MET A 177 21.54 -11.90 -5.16
N ALA A 178 20.59 -11.05 -5.56
CA ALA A 178 20.84 -9.97 -6.50
C ALA A 178 21.36 -8.68 -5.83
N LYS A 179 21.39 -8.61 -4.50
CA LYS A 179 21.88 -7.45 -3.77
C LYS A 179 23.37 -7.20 -4.03
N ASP A 180 23.79 -5.98 -3.81
CA ASP A 180 25.21 -5.57 -3.83
C ASP A 180 26.02 -6.40 -2.83
N GLU A 181 27.07 -7.07 -3.32
CA GLU A 181 27.94 -7.95 -2.53
C GLU A 181 28.71 -7.23 -1.41
N ASN A 182 28.85 -5.89 -1.53
CA ASN A 182 29.45 -5.05 -0.50
C ASN A 182 28.58 -4.89 0.74
N TYR A 183 27.32 -5.35 0.69
CA TYR A 183 26.39 -5.28 1.80
C TYR A 183 25.87 -6.68 2.15
N SER A 184 25.99 -7.07 3.40
CA SER A 184 25.25 -8.19 3.96
C SER A 184 23.76 -7.86 4.07
N PHE A 185 22.91 -8.87 4.19
CA PHE A 185 21.48 -8.67 4.47
C PHE A 185 21.26 -7.83 5.76
N ILE A 186 22.04 -8.10 6.79
CA ILE A 186 21.94 -7.40 8.09
C ILE A 186 22.30 -5.92 7.95
N GLU A 187 23.34 -5.58 7.17
CA GLU A 187 23.72 -4.18 6.93
C GLU A 187 22.60 -3.44 6.17
N ILE A 188 21.96 -4.05 5.18
CA ILE A 188 20.79 -3.45 4.51
C ILE A 188 19.67 -3.19 5.52
N VAL A 189 19.37 -4.15 6.41
CA VAL A 189 18.35 -3.98 7.44
C VAL A 189 18.71 -2.85 8.40
N GLN A 190 19.99 -2.72 8.80
CA GLN A 190 20.48 -1.61 9.63
C GLN A 190 20.34 -0.26 8.93
N LEU A 191 20.66 -0.18 7.64
CA LEU A 191 20.47 1.04 6.85
C LEU A 191 18.99 1.45 6.77
N LEU A 192 18.09 0.49 6.59
CA LEU A 192 16.65 0.72 6.59
C LEU A 192 16.15 1.17 7.98
N GLU A 193 16.69 0.63 9.06
CA GLU A 193 16.40 1.11 10.42
C GLU A 193 16.84 2.55 10.60
N ASN A 194 18.01 2.93 10.10
CA ASN A 194 18.47 4.32 10.12
C ASN A 194 17.55 5.23 9.30
N VAL A 195 17.06 4.77 8.14
CA VAL A 195 16.03 5.50 7.38
C VAL A 195 14.79 5.73 8.23
N LYS A 196 14.25 4.69 8.86
CA LYS A 196 13.09 4.79 9.75
C LYS A 196 13.28 5.83 10.85
N GLN A 197 14.44 5.84 11.50
CA GLN A 197 14.77 6.82 12.53
C GLN A 197 14.86 8.26 11.98
N GLN A 198 15.44 8.45 10.79
CA GLN A 198 15.57 9.76 10.13
C GLN A 198 14.22 10.36 9.71
N LEU A 199 13.19 9.56 9.48
CA LEU A 199 11.85 10.04 9.17
C LEU A 199 11.20 10.79 10.32
N ASN A 200 11.66 10.57 11.54
CA ASN A 200 11.24 11.27 12.76
C ASN A 200 9.72 11.39 12.89
N ARG A 201 9.02 10.26 12.74
CA ARG A 201 7.56 10.20 12.94
C ARG A 201 7.24 10.03 14.43
N ASP A 202 6.17 10.66 14.90
CA ASP A 202 5.70 10.62 16.29
C ASP A 202 4.92 9.34 16.66
N TYR A 203 4.79 8.41 15.72
CA TYR A 203 4.12 7.12 15.88
C TYR A 203 5.07 5.96 15.57
N PRO A 204 4.82 4.77 16.15
CA PRO A 204 5.67 3.61 15.90
C PRO A 204 5.49 3.06 14.48
N ILE A 205 6.62 2.75 13.83
CA ILE A 205 6.67 2.10 12.53
C ILE A 205 7.23 0.70 12.70
N THR A 206 6.43 -0.31 12.38
CA THR A 206 6.89 -1.70 12.28
C THR A 206 7.40 -1.93 10.86
N MET A 207 8.71 -2.05 10.70
CA MET A 207 9.34 -2.33 9.41
C MET A 207 9.77 -3.80 9.35
N GLU A 208 9.32 -4.50 8.33
CA GLU A 208 9.69 -5.87 8.02
C GLU A 208 10.47 -5.91 6.71
N VAL A 209 11.52 -6.73 6.68
CA VAL A 209 12.40 -6.86 5.52
C VAL A 209 12.47 -8.34 5.13
N ILE A 210 12.15 -8.66 3.89
CA ILE A 210 12.13 -10.02 3.36
C ILE A 210 13.13 -10.12 2.23
N GLY A 211 14.24 -10.82 2.47
CA GLY A 211 15.18 -11.20 1.44
C GLY A 211 14.77 -12.55 0.83
N ILE A 212 14.32 -12.56 -0.41
CA ILE A 212 13.99 -13.80 -1.13
C ILE A 212 15.18 -14.28 -1.96
N THR A 213 15.18 -15.58 -2.28
CA THR A 213 16.19 -16.21 -3.17
C THR A 213 15.49 -16.99 -4.27
N PRO A 214 16.19 -17.38 -5.36
CA PRO A 214 15.62 -18.16 -6.45
C PRO A 214 14.90 -19.45 -6.01
N ASP A 215 15.33 -20.07 -4.92
CA ASP A 215 14.73 -21.28 -4.35
C ASP A 215 13.40 -21.00 -3.61
N CYS A 216 13.07 -19.74 -3.38
CA CYS A 216 11.85 -19.35 -2.70
C CYS A 216 10.62 -19.56 -3.60
N SER A 217 9.57 -20.20 -3.09
CA SER A 217 8.34 -20.52 -3.83
C SER A 217 7.63 -19.31 -4.44
N ILE A 218 7.87 -18.11 -3.90
CA ILE A 218 7.28 -16.86 -4.38
C ILE A 218 8.20 -16.09 -5.34
N TYR A 219 9.44 -16.52 -5.54
CA TYR A 219 10.45 -15.76 -6.29
C TYR A 219 9.98 -15.33 -7.68
N ASN A 220 9.45 -16.28 -8.46
CA ASN A 220 8.97 -15.99 -9.81
C ASN A 220 7.61 -15.27 -9.85
N LYS A 221 6.90 -15.21 -8.73
CA LYS A 221 5.60 -14.57 -8.61
C LYS A 221 5.70 -13.10 -8.19
N LEU A 222 6.82 -12.69 -7.59
CA LEU A 222 7.10 -11.32 -7.18
C LEU A 222 8.05 -10.64 -8.17
N HIS A 223 7.73 -10.72 -9.45
CA HIS A 223 8.53 -10.08 -10.51
C HIS A 223 8.25 -8.59 -10.65
N ASN A 224 7.05 -8.16 -10.32
CA ASN A 224 6.62 -6.77 -10.48
C ASN A 224 7.24 -5.89 -9.39
N ARG A 225 7.62 -4.67 -9.77
CA ARG A 225 8.16 -3.64 -8.88
C ARG A 225 7.02 -2.73 -8.51
N MET A 226 6.60 -2.84 -7.26
CA MET A 226 5.37 -2.20 -6.80
C MET A 226 5.55 -1.56 -5.44
N ILE A 227 4.90 -0.42 -5.27
CA ILE A 227 4.53 0.14 -3.97
C ILE A 227 3.04 -0.09 -3.82
N ILE A 228 2.63 -0.84 -2.82
CA ILE A 228 1.22 -1.15 -2.54
C ILE A 228 0.86 -0.54 -1.20
N SER A 229 -0.24 0.20 -1.18
CA SER A 229 -0.89 0.71 0.01
C SER A 229 -2.28 0.10 0.18
N ASN A 230 -3.02 0.58 1.17
CA ASN A 230 -4.42 0.20 1.36
C ASN A 230 -5.29 0.52 0.13
N TYR A 231 -4.98 1.62 -0.60
CA TYR A 231 -5.89 2.19 -1.61
C TYR A 231 -5.22 2.60 -2.92
N TYR A 232 -3.95 2.29 -3.10
CA TYR A 232 -3.25 2.59 -4.36
C TYR A 232 -2.13 1.60 -4.63
N LEU A 233 -1.71 1.60 -5.88
CA LEU A 233 -0.57 0.89 -6.42
C LEU A 233 0.32 1.87 -7.16
N VAL A 234 1.64 1.78 -7.02
CA VAL A 234 2.59 2.41 -7.93
C VAL A 234 3.42 1.31 -8.59
N GLU A 235 3.39 1.24 -9.90
CA GLU A 235 4.23 0.33 -10.68
C GLU A 235 5.46 1.04 -11.23
N ALA A 236 6.60 0.35 -11.18
CA ALA A 236 7.83 0.79 -11.83
C ALA A 236 8.21 -0.17 -12.95
N SER A 237 8.51 0.35 -14.15
CA SER A 237 8.88 -0.48 -15.29
C SER A 237 10.23 -1.18 -15.10
N HIS A 238 11.12 -0.63 -14.27
CA HIS A 238 12.46 -1.18 -14.03
C HIS A 238 12.78 -1.43 -12.56
N LYS A 239 12.90 -0.39 -11.72
CA LYS A 239 13.28 -0.47 -10.31
C LYS A 239 12.60 0.63 -9.50
N LEU A 240 12.36 0.38 -8.22
CA LEU A 240 11.98 1.43 -7.28
C LEU A 240 13.15 2.37 -6.93
N ALA A 241 14.40 1.97 -7.16
CA ALA A 241 15.55 2.87 -7.13
C ALA A 241 15.58 3.72 -8.42
N ALA A 242 14.58 4.60 -8.57
CA ALA A 242 14.29 5.31 -9.82
C ALA A 242 15.10 6.60 -9.96
N PHE A 243 15.46 7.23 -8.85
CA PHE A 243 16.15 8.52 -8.83
C PHE A 243 17.56 8.36 -8.25
N ASN A 244 18.52 9.04 -8.88
CA ASN A 244 19.93 9.10 -8.47
C ASN A 244 20.44 10.53 -8.62
N LYS A 245 20.95 11.12 -7.55
CA LYS A 245 21.45 12.49 -7.53
C LYS A 245 22.70 12.71 -8.36
N ASP A 246 23.53 11.66 -8.52
CA ASP A 246 24.89 11.82 -9.08
C ASP A 246 25.02 11.36 -10.54
N LYS A 247 24.18 10.47 -11.01
CA LYS A 247 24.29 9.87 -12.36
C LYS A 247 22.95 9.41 -12.86
N GLY A 248 22.34 10.13 -13.75
CA GLY A 248 21.03 9.87 -14.30
C GLY A 248 20.69 8.37 -14.45
N THR A 249 19.62 7.96 -13.80
CA THR A 249 19.08 6.60 -13.91
C THR A 249 18.67 6.30 -15.35
N ALA A 250 18.56 5.04 -15.71
CA ALA A 250 17.93 4.65 -16.95
C ALA A 250 16.49 5.20 -16.98
N ARG A 251 16.06 5.71 -18.15
CA ARG A 251 14.68 6.18 -18.35
C ARG A 251 13.71 5.06 -18.01
N GLN A 252 12.79 5.31 -17.07
CA GLN A 252 11.76 4.36 -16.65
C GLN A 252 10.45 5.05 -16.34
N MET A 253 9.37 4.32 -16.52
CA MET A 253 8.03 4.76 -16.19
C MET A 253 7.70 4.39 -14.74
N LEU A 254 7.07 5.32 -14.06
CA LEU A 254 6.47 5.16 -12.73
C LEU A 254 5.00 5.53 -12.87
N ILE A 255 4.13 4.62 -12.49
CA ILE A 255 2.69 4.73 -12.74
C ILE A 255 1.93 4.57 -11.42
N PRO A 256 1.56 5.67 -10.75
CA PRO A 256 0.61 5.63 -9.65
C PRO A 256 -0.80 5.35 -10.16
N MET A 257 -1.52 4.48 -9.48
CA MET A 257 -2.87 4.04 -9.83
C MET A 257 -3.74 3.93 -8.57
N ALA A 258 -4.99 4.39 -8.65
CA ALA A 258 -6.01 4.09 -7.65
C ALA A 258 -6.47 2.62 -7.76
N LEU A 259 -7.35 2.17 -6.84
CA LEU A 259 -7.85 0.78 -6.86
C LEU A 259 -8.69 0.48 -8.10
N PHE A 260 -9.40 1.47 -8.63
CA PHE A 260 -10.32 1.34 -9.75
C PHE A 260 -10.03 2.40 -10.81
N THR A 261 -10.50 2.14 -12.02
CA THR A 261 -10.59 3.12 -13.11
C THR A 261 -12.05 3.23 -13.55
N GLU A 262 -12.44 4.32 -14.20
CA GLU A 262 -13.77 4.40 -14.82
C GLU A 262 -14.02 3.26 -15.79
N SER A 263 -12.98 2.89 -16.55
CA SER A 263 -13.03 1.76 -17.48
C SER A 263 -13.33 0.44 -16.75
N SER A 264 -12.68 0.19 -15.62
CA SER A 264 -12.91 -1.03 -14.83
C SER A 264 -14.30 -1.06 -14.20
N LEU A 265 -14.78 0.07 -13.68
CA LEU A 265 -16.14 0.20 -13.14
C LEU A 265 -17.23 0.06 -14.23
N ASN A 266 -16.88 0.27 -15.49
CA ASN A 266 -17.74 -0.01 -16.64
C ASN A 266 -17.61 -1.45 -17.17
N GLY A 267 -16.74 -2.27 -16.57
CA GLY A 267 -16.48 -3.65 -17.00
C GLY A 267 -15.61 -3.76 -18.26
N ASN A 268 -14.95 -2.68 -18.68
CA ASN A 268 -14.17 -2.63 -19.92
C ASN A 268 -12.68 -2.93 -19.73
N SER A 269 -12.21 -3.01 -18.47
CA SER A 269 -10.82 -3.34 -18.12
C SER A 269 -10.72 -3.98 -16.75
N THR A 270 -9.61 -4.64 -16.49
CA THR A 270 -9.27 -5.18 -15.17
C THR A 270 -8.87 -4.04 -14.23
N PRO A 271 -9.38 -3.98 -12.99
CA PRO A 271 -9.02 -2.95 -12.04
C PRO A 271 -7.59 -3.16 -11.51
N PRO A 272 -6.84 -2.09 -11.17
CA PRO A 272 -5.54 -2.19 -10.50
C PRO A 272 -5.60 -2.99 -9.18
N LEU A 273 -6.75 -3.02 -8.52
CA LEU A 273 -7.01 -3.85 -7.34
C LEU A 273 -6.64 -5.32 -7.55
N ASP A 274 -6.85 -5.89 -8.73
CA ASP A 274 -6.56 -7.30 -9.00
C ASP A 274 -5.06 -7.60 -8.93
N ALA A 275 -4.21 -6.69 -9.42
CA ALA A 275 -2.76 -6.80 -9.30
C ALA A 275 -2.30 -6.72 -7.84
N ILE A 276 -2.92 -5.84 -7.06
CA ILE A 276 -2.70 -5.73 -5.61
C ILE A 276 -3.08 -7.05 -4.92
N GLU A 277 -4.30 -7.54 -5.13
CA GLU A 277 -4.81 -8.76 -4.47
C GLU A 277 -3.99 -10.00 -4.87
N HIS A 278 -3.55 -10.09 -6.13
CA HIS A 278 -2.67 -11.17 -6.57
C HIS A 278 -1.35 -11.18 -5.77
N THR A 279 -0.71 -10.02 -5.65
CA THR A 279 0.56 -9.86 -4.93
C THR A 279 0.38 -10.14 -3.43
N LEU A 280 -0.65 -9.56 -2.81
CA LEU A 280 -0.96 -9.78 -1.40
C LEU A 280 -1.30 -11.25 -1.12
N SER A 281 -2.11 -11.90 -1.97
CA SER A 281 -2.44 -13.33 -1.84
C SER A 281 -1.20 -14.22 -1.91
N THR A 282 -0.26 -13.90 -2.80
CA THR A 282 1.01 -14.61 -2.93
C THR A 282 1.81 -14.52 -1.64
N LEU A 283 1.96 -13.32 -1.07
CA LEU A 283 2.69 -13.10 0.18
C LEU A 283 1.98 -13.67 1.40
N ARG A 284 0.64 -13.62 1.46
CA ARG A 284 -0.14 -14.26 2.53
C ARG A 284 0.05 -15.78 2.56
N LYS A 285 0.04 -16.43 1.40
CA LYS A 285 0.31 -17.87 1.28
C LYS A 285 1.72 -18.20 1.73
N PHE A 286 2.69 -17.40 1.32
CA PHE A 286 4.07 -17.54 1.75
C PHE A 286 4.24 -17.36 3.26
N SER A 287 3.63 -16.30 3.83
CA SER A 287 3.66 -16.05 5.28
C SER A 287 3.12 -17.24 6.09
N LYS A 288 2.05 -17.89 5.61
CA LYS A 288 1.48 -19.08 6.26
C LYS A 288 2.36 -20.33 6.13
N SER A 289 3.18 -20.41 5.07
CA SER A 289 4.07 -21.54 4.81
C SER A 289 5.45 -21.36 5.45
N LEU A 290 5.73 -20.21 6.06
CA LEU A 290 6.95 -19.95 6.82
C LEU A 290 6.97 -20.85 8.07
N THR A 291 7.32 -22.11 7.88
CA THR A 291 7.90 -22.92 8.95
C THR A 291 9.31 -22.39 9.22
N TYR A 292 9.73 -22.44 10.48
CA TYR A 292 11.09 -22.11 10.87
C TYR A 292 12.08 -22.84 9.95
N LEU A 293 12.72 -22.08 9.08
CA LEU A 293 13.85 -22.58 8.30
C LEU A 293 15.10 -22.30 9.12
N PRO A 294 15.90 -23.34 9.45
CA PRO A 294 17.19 -23.15 10.10
C PRO A 294 18.05 -22.18 9.30
N GLU A 295 18.91 -21.42 9.98
CA GLU A 295 19.83 -20.47 9.32
C GLU A 295 20.64 -21.07 8.16
N SER A 296 20.90 -22.38 8.20
CA SER A 296 21.58 -23.15 7.16
C SER A 296 20.76 -23.33 5.86
N ALA A 297 19.46 -23.06 5.86
CA ALA A 297 18.61 -23.32 4.70
C ALA A 297 18.65 -22.20 3.63
N HIS A 298 19.31 -21.11 3.87
CA HIS A 298 19.65 -19.99 2.94
C HIS A 298 18.54 -19.41 2.06
N SER A 299 17.28 -19.82 2.21
CA SER A 299 16.30 -19.55 1.18
C SER A 299 15.47 -18.29 1.44
N THR A 300 15.22 -17.91 2.68
CA THR A 300 14.42 -16.70 3.00
C THR A 300 14.71 -16.21 4.41
N TYR A 301 14.97 -14.92 4.52
CA TYR A 301 15.14 -14.26 5.81
C TYR A 301 13.99 -13.29 6.04
N LEU A 302 13.28 -13.46 7.15
CA LEU A 302 12.29 -12.53 7.63
C LEU A 302 12.81 -11.89 8.92
N TYR A 303 12.96 -10.56 8.90
CA TYR A 303 13.34 -9.79 10.07
C TYR A 303 12.30 -8.70 10.30
N ALA A 304 11.83 -8.57 11.52
CA ALA A 304 11.12 -7.39 11.96
C ALA A 304 12.12 -6.44 12.62
N VAL A 305 12.04 -5.18 12.24
CA VAL A 305 12.81 -4.13 12.90
C VAL A 305 11.89 -3.44 13.89
N ASN A 306 12.12 -3.68 15.18
CA ASN A 306 11.34 -3.08 16.24
C ASN A 306 12.26 -2.22 17.14
N GLY A 307 12.22 -0.91 16.96
CA GLY A 307 13.08 0.02 17.67
C GLY A 307 14.57 -0.21 17.38
N LYS A 308 15.40 -0.41 18.41
CA LYS A 308 16.84 -0.67 18.28
C LYS A 308 17.19 -2.16 18.15
N ARG A 309 16.22 -3.05 18.19
CA ARG A 309 16.44 -4.51 18.09
C ARG A 309 15.94 -5.03 16.76
N MET A 310 16.77 -5.79 16.07
CA MET A 310 16.36 -6.64 14.98
C MET A 310 15.92 -7.98 15.55
N GLU A 311 14.67 -8.35 15.30
CA GLU A 311 14.12 -9.63 15.73
C GLU A 311 13.82 -10.48 14.50
N LYS A 312 14.19 -11.76 14.58
CA LYS A 312 13.79 -12.75 13.59
C LYS A 312 12.29 -13.03 13.76
N CYS A 313 11.50 -12.75 12.74
CA CYS A 313 10.05 -12.97 12.78
C CYS A 313 9.68 -14.27 12.06
N LEU A 314 8.79 -15.04 12.70
CA LEU A 314 8.22 -16.27 12.12
C LEU A 314 6.95 -15.99 11.28
N SER A 315 6.39 -14.77 11.36
CA SER A 315 5.19 -14.39 10.64
C SER A 315 5.22 -12.92 10.25
N ILE A 316 4.74 -12.61 9.07
CA ILE A 316 4.60 -11.24 8.58
C ILE A 316 3.50 -10.53 9.39
N ARG A 317 3.81 -9.34 9.91
CA ARG A 317 2.91 -8.54 10.76
C ARG A 317 2.11 -7.50 9.99
N ASN A 318 2.48 -7.22 8.74
CA ASN A 318 1.84 -6.20 7.93
C ASN A 318 0.32 -6.42 7.82
N ARG A 319 -0.45 -5.36 8.05
CA ARG A 319 -1.93 -5.42 8.06
C ARG A 319 -2.50 -5.84 6.71
N LEU A 320 -1.85 -5.47 5.59
CA LEU A 320 -2.28 -5.88 4.26
C LEU A 320 -2.15 -7.40 4.03
N LEU A 321 -1.34 -8.07 4.85
CA LEU A 321 -1.00 -9.48 4.70
C LEU A 321 -1.70 -10.40 5.73
N LYS A 322 -2.55 -9.83 6.56
CA LYS A 322 -3.37 -10.57 7.54
C LYS A 322 -4.65 -11.14 6.92
#